data_b1ac26f72d6a047cafbbc93656ddf710
#
_entry.id   b1ac26f72d6a047cafbbc93656ddf710
#
_cell.length_a   1.000
_cell.length_b   1.000
_cell.length_c   1.000
_cell.angle_alpha   90.00
_cell.angle_beta   90.00
_cell.angle_gamma   90.00
#
_symmetry.space_group_name_H-M   'P 1'
#
loop_
_entity.id
_entity.type
_entity.pdbx_description
1 polymer ?
#
loop_
_entity_poly.entity_id
_entity_poly.type
_entity_poly.pdbx_seq_one_letter_code
_entity_poly.pdbx_strand_id
1 'polypeptide(L)'
;PRSMPMSFFEKHPELLGWQNGAYGTLCLSEPAVRDYLKNGVAELVRNVPLLGGFFTITASENLTNCRSHAQGTPKCPKCADISPAEMFALVNRLVREGASSVSDSVKVIAWSWGWLPENMPKVIEHLPDGVAVMGVSEQAKQKVIGETVTEVLDYSISIEGPGEYALSTWKHAHANSLRGYAKMQVNNTWELAAVPYIPAFEKPYRHIRGLVEAGENAPDGLMLSWTLGGYPSPTLEILSAFYGGEIPELPDLYRTIFPDADPDRLTEAFHLFSEAFDEYPFHISCAYNGPQHYAPANLLHESPTGFTSTMVGYPYDHMDGWRGIFPPETYVSQLKKLSDGWNDGLAVLREATANRELSSKLKELIDCAEACGCHFRSMYLQCAYVILRDGRDYETGLTIPEILREEESIAFRTAAIAAHNPTIGYESSNHYFYNRNSLVEKIVNCRYLAGNH
;
A
#
# COMPACT_ATOMS: atom_id res chain seq x y z
N PRO A 1 17.70 14.60 -7.68
CA PRO A 1 18.55 14.31 -6.52
C PRO A 1 17.81 14.66 -5.24
N ARG A 2 17.97 13.83 -4.21
CA ARG A 2 17.42 14.03 -2.89
C ARG A 2 18.08 15.25 -2.22
N SER A 3 17.47 15.78 -1.17
CA SER A 3 18.02 16.85 -0.35
C SER A 3 19.45 16.53 0.14
N MET A 4 20.27 17.56 0.23
CA MET A 4 21.63 17.49 0.77
C MET A 4 21.66 18.04 2.18
N PRO A 5 22.55 17.56 3.08
CA PRO A 5 22.73 18.15 4.39
C PRO A 5 23.28 19.58 4.27
N MET A 6 22.93 20.43 5.22
CA MET A 6 23.35 21.84 5.19
C MET A 6 24.88 22.03 5.20
N SER A 7 25.64 21.09 5.75
CA SER A 7 27.11 21.09 5.70
C SER A 7 27.69 21.02 4.28
N PHE A 8 26.92 20.49 3.31
CA PHE A 8 27.27 20.56 1.89
C PHE A 8 27.16 22.00 1.37
N PHE A 9 26.11 22.71 1.75
CA PHE A 9 25.85 24.08 1.30
C PHE A 9 26.71 25.12 1.99
N GLU A 10 27.37 24.81 3.11
CA GLU A 10 28.43 25.65 3.66
C GLU A 10 29.60 25.83 2.69
N LYS A 11 29.85 24.80 1.86
CA LYS A 11 30.92 24.80 0.83
C LYS A 11 30.40 25.23 -0.55
N HIS A 12 29.10 25.08 -0.78
CA HIS A 12 28.45 25.34 -2.08
C HIS A 12 27.15 26.14 -1.90
N PRO A 13 27.22 27.34 -1.30
CA PRO A 13 26.02 28.15 -0.99
C PRO A 13 25.23 28.56 -2.25
N GLU A 14 25.90 28.69 -3.39
CA GLU A 14 25.28 29.01 -4.68
C GLU A 14 24.30 27.94 -5.16
N LEU A 15 24.51 26.68 -4.76
CA LEU A 15 23.68 25.55 -5.19
C LEU A 15 22.42 25.37 -4.32
N LEU A 16 22.33 26.07 -3.18
CA LEU A 16 21.19 25.95 -2.27
C LEU A 16 19.92 26.50 -2.90
N GLY A 17 18.88 25.67 -2.88
CA GLY A 17 17.50 26.04 -3.18
C GLY A 17 16.70 26.33 -1.91
N TRP A 18 15.74 25.48 -1.57
CA TRP A 18 14.96 25.58 -0.36
C TRP A 18 15.61 24.80 0.78
N GLN A 19 15.82 25.48 1.91
CA GLN A 19 16.27 24.87 3.16
C GLN A 19 15.04 24.42 3.98
N ASN A 20 15.06 23.20 4.47
CA ASN A 20 14.11 22.66 5.42
C ASN A 20 14.84 21.92 6.54
N GLY A 21 14.96 22.57 7.71
CA GLY A 21 15.71 22.05 8.85
C GLY A 21 17.18 21.84 8.52
N ALA A 22 17.69 20.64 8.78
CA ALA A 22 19.08 20.25 8.54
C ALA A 22 19.43 19.92 7.07
N TYR A 23 18.45 20.02 6.16
CA TYR A 23 18.60 19.66 4.76
C TYR A 23 18.16 20.80 3.83
N GLY A 24 18.68 20.81 2.61
CA GLY A 24 18.29 21.72 1.56
C GLY A 24 18.22 21.05 0.20
N THR A 25 17.42 21.60 -0.71
CA THR A 25 17.37 21.13 -2.11
C THR A 25 18.52 21.70 -2.91
N LEU A 26 18.98 20.97 -3.91
CA LEU A 26 19.77 21.52 -5.01
C LEU A 26 18.83 22.34 -5.91
N CYS A 27 19.23 23.59 -6.20
CA CYS A 27 18.43 24.52 -6.96
C CYS A 27 18.57 24.27 -8.47
N LEU A 28 17.48 23.88 -9.13
CA LEU A 28 17.46 23.65 -10.59
C LEU A 28 17.54 24.93 -11.43
N SER A 29 17.51 26.12 -10.83
CA SER A 29 17.86 27.36 -11.54
C SER A 29 19.35 27.46 -11.84
N GLU A 30 20.20 26.72 -11.11
CA GLU A 30 21.65 26.69 -11.31
C GLU A 30 22.02 25.71 -12.43
N PRO A 31 22.76 26.16 -13.48
CA PRO A 31 23.18 25.30 -14.58
C PRO A 31 23.99 24.07 -14.12
N ALA A 32 24.87 24.23 -13.13
CA ALA A 32 25.66 23.15 -12.58
C ALA A 32 24.82 22.01 -11.99
N VAL A 33 23.65 22.34 -11.37
CA VAL A 33 22.72 21.34 -10.85
C VAL A 33 22.00 20.60 -11.96
N ARG A 34 21.61 21.30 -13.03
CA ARG A 34 21.01 20.66 -14.22
C ARG A 34 22.00 19.69 -14.89
N ASP A 35 23.25 20.13 -15.08
CA ASP A 35 24.30 19.29 -15.65
C ASP A 35 24.62 18.10 -14.77
N TYR A 36 24.67 18.28 -13.45
CA TYR A 36 24.83 17.19 -12.50
C TYR A 36 23.73 16.14 -12.63
N LEU A 37 22.47 16.55 -12.72
CA LEU A 37 21.34 15.61 -12.87
C LEU A 37 21.41 14.87 -14.21
N LYS A 38 21.61 15.57 -15.33
CA LYS A 38 21.73 14.97 -16.67
C LYS A 38 22.90 14.00 -16.76
N ASN A 39 24.08 14.43 -16.34
CA ASN A 39 25.28 13.61 -16.41
C ASN A 39 25.21 12.40 -15.48
N GLY A 40 24.60 12.55 -14.28
CA GLY A 40 24.39 11.45 -13.35
C GLY A 40 23.44 10.38 -13.92
N VAL A 41 22.37 10.79 -14.58
CA VAL A 41 21.46 9.87 -15.29
C VAL A 41 22.17 9.19 -16.46
N ALA A 42 22.90 9.93 -17.28
CA ALA A 42 23.66 9.37 -18.40
C ALA A 42 24.70 8.34 -17.93
N GLU A 43 25.37 8.62 -16.81
CA GLU A 43 26.35 7.71 -16.20
C GLU A 43 25.70 6.40 -15.71
N LEU A 44 24.52 6.50 -15.07
CA LEU A 44 23.76 5.31 -14.66
C LEU A 44 23.38 4.44 -15.86
N VAL A 45 22.90 5.05 -16.95
CA VAL A 45 22.51 4.30 -18.16
C VAL A 45 23.72 3.61 -18.81
N ARG A 46 24.90 4.26 -18.84
CA ARG A 46 26.14 3.65 -19.38
C ARG A 46 26.59 2.45 -18.56
N ASN A 47 26.50 2.56 -17.23
CA ASN A 47 27.02 1.52 -16.33
C ASN A 47 26.03 0.40 -16.04
N VAL A 48 24.74 0.56 -16.42
CA VAL A 48 23.69 -0.44 -16.25
C VAL A 48 23.02 -0.73 -17.60
N PRO A 49 23.66 -1.53 -18.48
CA PRO A 49 23.19 -1.72 -19.87
C PRO A 49 21.77 -2.30 -20.02
N LEU A 50 21.29 -3.00 -18.98
CA LEU A 50 19.93 -3.59 -18.96
C LEU A 50 18.90 -2.72 -18.25
N LEU A 51 19.22 -1.46 -17.94
CA LEU A 51 18.30 -0.54 -17.30
C LEU A 51 17.11 -0.25 -18.23
N GLY A 52 15.90 -0.68 -17.84
CA GLY A 52 14.69 -0.47 -18.61
C GLY A 52 14.15 0.97 -18.54
N GLY A 53 14.38 1.66 -17.45
CA GLY A 53 13.90 3.04 -17.27
C GLY A 53 14.04 3.59 -15.86
N PHE A 54 13.54 4.80 -15.71
CA PHE A 54 13.41 5.51 -14.44
C PHE A 54 11.94 5.86 -14.21
N PHE A 55 11.45 5.72 -12.99
CA PHE A 55 10.30 6.48 -12.56
C PHE A 55 10.71 7.56 -11.56
N THR A 56 10.10 8.72 -11.65
CA THR A 56 10.49 9.90 -10.89
C THR A 56 9.40 10.29 -9.91
N ILE A 57 9.78 10.71 -8.72
CA ILE A 57 8.89 11.28 -7.71
C ILE A 57 9.31 12.73 -7.50
N THR A 58 8.52 13.68 -8.00
CA THR A 58 8.86 15.11 -7.97
C THR A 58 8.21 15.87 -6.83
N ALA A 59 7.15 15.30 -6.23
CA ALA A 59 6.48 15.85 -5.06
C ALA A 59 6.01 14.70 -4.16
N SER A 60 6.60 14.53 -2.99
CA SER A 60 6.22 13.52 -2.02
C SER A 60 6.69 13.94 -0.62
N GLU A 61 6.75 12.99 0.31
CA GLU A 61 7.28 13.20 1.66
C GLU A 61 8.75 13.64 1.69
N ASN A 62 9.50 13.37 0.64
CA ASN A 62 10.89 13.73 0.55
C ASN A 62 11.10 15.07 -0.18
N LEU A 63 12.03 15.88 0.31
CA LEU A 63 12.42 17.13 -0.30
C LEU A 63 13.35 16.84 -1.50
N THR A 64 12.82 16.90 -2.72
CA THR A 64 13.52 16.52 -3.97
C THR A 64 13.86 17.69 -4.88
N ASN A 65 13.10 18.78 -4.85
CA ASN A 65 13.31 20.01 -5.59
C ASN A 65 12.68 21.21 -4.86
N CYS A 66 12.88 22.42 -5.35
CA CYS A 66 12.42 23.64 -4.69
C CYS A 66 10.89 23.79 -4.60
N ARG A 67 10.13 22.94 -5.28
CA ARG A 67 8.66 22.96 -5.28
C ARG A 67 8.02 21.72 -4.70
N SER A 68 8.78 20.67 -4.36
CA SER A 68 8.22 19.38 -3.93
C SER A 68 7.27 19.49 -2.73
N HIS A 69 7.55 20.38 -1.76
CA HIS A 69 6.67 20.66 -0.60
C HIS A 69 6.13 22.11 -0.59
N ALA A 70 6.32 22.85 -1.67
CA ALA A 70 5.99 24.28 -1.75
C ALA A 70 5.22 24.57 -3.07
N GLN A 71 4.17 23.78 -3.31
CA GLN A 71 3.38 23.95 -4.54
C GLN A 71 2.58 25.28 -4.56
N GLY A 72 2.16 25.78 -3.38
CA GLY A 72 1.48 27.07 -3.27
C GLY A 72 2.45 28.25 -3.22
N THR A 73 3.21 28.37 -2.11
CA THR A 73 4.10 29.51 -1.87
C THR A 73 5.56 29.16 -2.16
N PRO A 74 6.27 29.94 -3.00
CA PRO A 74 7.70 29.73 -3.23
C PRO A 74 8.53 29.83 -1.96
N LYS A 75 9.45 28.87 -1.77
CA LYS A 75 10.39 28.84 -0.64
C LYS A 75 11.83 29.12 -1.08
N CYS A 76 12.13 29.00 -2.37
CA CYS A 76 13.43 29.33 -2.95
C CYS A 76 13.30 30.62 -3.76
N PRO A 77 14.03 31.68 -3.42
CA PRO A 77 13.94 32.97 -4.14
C PRO A 77 14.39 32.85 -5.62
N LYS A 78 15.35 31.97 -5.92
CA LYS A 78 15.83 31.75 -7.30
C LYS A 78 14.79 31.06 -8.20
N CYS A 79 13.83 30.34 -7.61
CA CYS A 79 12.77 29.62 -8.29
C CYS A 79 11.39 30.24 -8.07
N ALA A 80 11.32 31.51 -7.59
CA ALA A 80 10.05 32.16 -7.24
C ALA A 80 9.10 32.22 -8.43
N ASP A 81 9.61 32.47 -9.62
CA ASP A 81 8.85 32.64 -10.86
C ASP A 81 8.59 31.30 -11.59
N ILE A 82 9.16 30.18 -11.11
CA ILE A 82 8.95 28.86 -11.71
C ILE A 82 7.77 28.20 -11.01
N SER A 83 6.71 27.92 -11.74
CA SER A 83 5.54 27.21 -11.21
C SER A 83 5.88 25.77 -10.79
N PRO A 84 5.08 25.14 -9.92
CA PRO A 84 5.24 23.71 -9.61
C PRO A 84 5.21 22.83 -10.86
N ALA A 85 4.31 23.11 -11.80
CA ALA A 85 4.19 22.39 -13.06
C ALA A 85 5.47 22.45 -13.90
N GLU A 86 6.01 23.65 -14.12
CA GLU A 86 7.27 23.82 -14.84
C GLU A 86 8.45 23.16 -14.13
N MET A 87 8.52 23.22 -12.79
CA MET A 87 9.58 22.59 -12.01
C MET A 87 9.55 21.07 -12.14
N PHE A 88 8.38 20.45 -12.01
CA PHE A 88 8.24 19.00 -12.10
C PHE A 88 8.50 18.51 -13.53
N ALA A 89 8.03 19.24 -14.54
CA ALA A 89 8.36 18.95 -15.93
C ALA A 89 9.85 19.12 -16.23
N LEU A 90 10.51 20.16 -15.67
CA LEU A 90 11.95 20.36 -15.82
C LEU A 90 12.76 19.17 -15.26
N VAL A 91 12.42 18.66 -14.07
CA VAL A 91 13.09 17.46 -13.53
C VAL A 91 12.99 16.29 -14.51
N ASN A 92 11.78 16.00 -14.99
CA ASN A 92 11.53 14.89 -15.91
C ASN A 92 12.25 15.09 -17.26
N ARG A 93 12.30 16.32 -17.76
CA ARG A 93 13.05 16.67 -18.98
C ARG A 93 14.53 16.39 -18.81
N LEU A 94 15.15 16.82 -17.72
CA LEU A 94 16.58 16.59 -17.46
C LEU A 94 16.91 15.10 -17.32
N VAL A 95 16.03 14.32 -16.69
CA VAL A 95 16.17 12.85 -16.62
C VAL A 95 16.05 12.24 -18.01
N ARG A 96 15.06 12.65 -18.82
CA ARG A 96 14.88 12.17 -20.20
C ARG A 96 16.08 12.53 -21.09
N GLU A 97 16.56 13.76 -21.04
CA GLU A 97 17.73 14.22 -21.78
C GLU A 97 18.99 13.44 -21.39
N GLY A 98 19.22 13.21 -20.10
CA GLY A 98 20.32 12.41 -19.60
C GLY A 98 20.26 10.96 -20.10
N ALA A 99 19.08 10.32 -20.00
CA ALA A 99 18.89 8.95 -20.48
C ALA A 99 19.07 8.84 -21.98
N SER A 100 18.41 9.68 -22.78
CA SER A 100 18.44 9.63 -24.25
C SER A 100 19.81 10.02 -24.84
N SER A 101 20.64 10.72 -24.10
CA SER A 101 22.03 10.97 -24.53
C SER A 101 22.88 9.70 -24.64
N VAL A 102 22.41 8.59 -24.06
CA VAL A 102 23.06 7.28 -24.08
C VAL A 102 22.20 6.25 -24.80
N SER A 103 20.90 6.16 -24.49
CA SER A 103 19.98 5.24 -25.13
C SER A 103 18.53 5.75 -25.12
N ASP A 104 17.91 5.79 -26.28
CA ASP A 104 16.50 6.17 -26.42
C ASP A 104 15.54 5.08 -25.95
N SER A 105 16.00 3.84 -25.76
CA SER A 105 15.19 2.73 -25.25
C SER A 105 14.85 2.85 -23.76
N VAL A 106 15.62 3.64 -23.00
CA VAL A 106 15.42 3.85 -21.57
C VAL A 106 14.20 4.75 -21.35
N LYS A 107 13.19 4.20 -20.69
CA LYS A 107 11.92 4.90 -20.43
C LYS A 107 12.07 5.87 -19.25
N VAL A 108 11.32 6.95 -19.30
CA VAL A 108 11.12 7.85 -18.14
C VAL A 108 9.64 7.93 -17.85
N ILE A 109 9.28 7.67 -16.60
CA ILE A 109 7.90 7.66 -16.12
C ILE A 109 7.80 8.71 -15.01
N ALA A 110 7.03 9.76 -15.27
CA ALA A 110 6.71 10.79 -14.30
C ALA A 110 5.53 10.29 -13.43
N TRP A 111 5.78 10.06 -12.15
CA TRP A 111 4.73 9.64 -11.25
C TRP A 111 4.01 10.86 -10.64
N SER A 112 2.68 10.91 -10.82
CA SER A 112 1.84 12.02 -10.33
C SER A 112 1.67 12.04 -8.80
N TRP A 113 2.38 11.19 -8.08
CA TRP A 113 2.39 11.14 -6.63
C TRP A 113 2.70 12.50 -6.01
N GLY A 114 1.80 12.97 -5.14
CA GLY A 114 1.93 14.26 -4.49
C GLY A 114 1.69 15.49 -5.37
N TRP A 115 1.36 15.34 -6.66
CA TRP A 115 0.92 16.49 -7.45
C TRP A 115 -0.47 16.91 -7.02
N LEU A 116 -0.66 18.19 -6.74
CA LEU A 116 -1.98 18.74 -6.45
C LEU A 116 -2.87 18.64 -7.70
N PRO A 117 -4.18 18.36 -7.53
CA PRO A 117 -5.10 18.21 -8.66
C PRO A 117 -5.09 19.37 -9.64
N GLU A 118 -4.96 20.62 -9.14
CA GLU A 118 -4.88 21.83 -9.97
C GLU A 118 -3.56 21.97 -10.74
N ASN A 119 -2.50 21.32 -10.31
CA ASN A 119 -1.18 21.35 -10.97
C ASN A 119 -1.02 20.20 -11.97
N MET A 120 -1.64 19.04 -11.74
CA MET A 120 -1.43 17.81 -12.50
C MET A 120 -1.62 18.01 -14.02
N PRO A 121 -2.71 18.62 -14.53
CA PRO A 121 -2.88 18.84 -15.96
C PRO A 121 -1.75 19.67 -16.56
N LYS A 122 -1.37 20.75 -15.88
CA LYS A 122 -0.29 21.65 -16.33
C LYS A 122 1.08 20.98 -16.31
N VAL A 123 1.35 20.11 -15.33
CA VAL A 123 2.59 19.30 -15.32
C VAL A 123 2.65 18.46 -16.59
N ILE A 124 1.56 17.75 -16.91
CA ILE A 124 1.48 16.86 -18.08
C ILE A 124 1.69 17.65 -19.38
N GLU A 125 1.06 18.82 -19.53
CA GLU A 125 1.23 19.71 -20.69
C GLU A 125 2.69 20.17 -20.91
N HIS A 126 3.49 20.24 -19.85
CA HIS A 126 4.90 20.68 -19.93
C HIS A 126 5.90 19.51 -20.02
N LEU A 127 5.43 18.26 -19.91
CA LEU A 127 6.33 17.09 -20.04
C LEU A 127 6.85 16.97 -21.47
N PRO A 128 8.11 16.57 -21.66
CA PRO A 128 8.66 16.35 -23.00
C PRO A 128 8.13 15.03 -23.61
N ASP A 129 8.19 14.96 -24.93
CA ASP A 129 7.89 13.76 -25.68
C ASP A 129 8.69 12.55 -25.16
N GLY A 130 8.04 11.38 -25.14
CA GLY A 130 8.65 10.13 -24.72
C GLY A 130 8.74 9.94 -23.21
N VAL A 131 8.22 10.86 -22.40
CA VAL A 131 7.95 10.67 -20.98
C VAL A 131 6.54 10.09 -20.83
N ALA A 132 6.39 9.06 -20.02
CA ALA A 132 5.08 8.53 -19.64
C ALA A 132 4.64 9.12 -18.29
N VAL A 133 3.34 9.09 -18.02
CA VAL A 133 2.77 9.53 -16.74
C VAL A 133 2.22 8.31 -16.00
N MET A 134 2.49 8.20 -14.70
CA MET A 134 1.94 7.13 -13.86
C MET A 134 1.11 7.73 -12.72
N GLY A 135 -0.09 7.19 -12.52
CA GLY A 135 -0.97 7.51 -11.40
C GLY A 135 -1.27 6.29 -10.54
N VAL A 136 -1.50 6.48 -9.25
CA VAL A 136 -2.08 5.43 -8.39
C VAL A 136 -3.51 5.18 -8.86
N SER A 137 -3.81 3.95 -9.23
CA SER A 137 -5.03 3.62 -9.96
C SER A 137 -6.32 3.86 -9.18
N GLU A 138 -6.30 3.74 -7.87
CA GLU A 138 -7.43 3.96 -6.97
C GLU A 138 -7.46 5.36 -6.33
N GLN A 139 -6.51 6.24 -6.65
CA GLN A 139 -6.41 7.57 -6.03
C GLN A 139 -7.67 8.41 -6.26
N ALA A 140 -8.13 9.07 -5.20
CA ALA A 140 -9.37 9.84 -5.11
C ALA A 140 -10.65 8.99 -5.24
N LYS A 141 -10.57 7.66 -5.10
CA LYS A 141 -11.76 6.82 -5.00
C LYS A 141 -12.37 7.00 -3.61
N GLN A 142 -13.65 7.36 -3.58
CA GLN A 142 -14.40 7.53 -2.35
C GLN A 142 -15.20 6.27 -2.00
N LYS A 143 -15.35 6.02 -0.69
CA LYS A 143 -16.20 4.97 -0.13
C LYS A 143 -16.87 5.49 1.15
N VAL A 144 -18.10 5.03 1.40
CA VAL A 144 -18.78 5.24 2.67
C VAL A 144 -18.58 4.00 3.53
N ILE A 145 -18.01 4.19 4.72
CA ILE A 145 -17.75 3.13 5.70
C ILE A 145 -18.46 3.51 7.01
N GLY A 146 -19.51 2.75 7.36
CA GLY A 146 -20.48 3.23 8.34
C GLY A 146 -21.14 4.52 7.84
N GLU A 147 -21.01 5.60 8.62
CA GLU A 147 -21.50 6.95 8.23
C GLU A 147 -20.35 7.87 7.78
N THR A 148 -19.11 7.36 7.69
CA THR A 148 -17.91 8.14 7.38
C THR A 148 -17.56 8.02 5.91
N VAL A 149 -17.43 9.15 5.22
CA VAL A 149 -16.87 9.19 3.87
C VAL A 149 -15.35 9.15 3.99
N THR A 150 -14.74 8.17 3.34
CA THR A 150 -13.27 8.06 3.20
C THR A 150 -12.86 8.16 1.74
N GLU A 151 -11.58 8.43 1.51
CA GLU A 151 -11.00 8.55 0.18
C GLU A 151 -9.60 7.90 0.15
N VAL A 152 -9.26 7.28 -0.96
CA VAL A 152 -7.93 6.72 -1.16
C VAL A 152 -6.96 7.83 -1.52
N LEU A 153 -6.02 8.10 -0.62
CA LEU A 153 -4.90 9.03 -0.83
C LEU A 153 -3.60 8.30 -1.16
N ASP A 154 -3.47 7.05 -0.73
CA ASP A 154 -2.30 6.20 -0.97
C ASP A 154 -2.73 4.92 -1.73
N TYR A 155 -2.59 3.75 -1.18
CA TYR A 155 -2.88 2.46 -1.83
C TYR A 155 -3.96 1.71 -1.08
N SER A 156 -4.84 1.02 -1.82
CA SER A 156 -5.86 0.16 -1.24
C SER A 156 -6.12 -1.07 -2.12
N ILE A 157 -6.49 -2.18 -1.48
CA ILE A 157 -7.16 -3.31 -2.13
C ILE A 157 -8.63 -3.34 -1.70
N SER A 158 -8.96 -2.92 -0.48
CA SER A 158 -10.34 -2.91 0.01
C SER A 158 -11.23 -1.88 -0.71
N ILE A 159 -10.63 -0.87 -1.35
CA ILE A 159 -11.32 0.11 -2.20
C ILE A 159 -10.74 0.01 -3.61
N GLU A 160 -11.54 -0.51 -4.54
CA GLU A 160 -11.09 -0.72 -5.91
C GLU A 160 -11.14 0.55 -6.74
N GLY A 161 -10.12 0.73 -7.62
CA GLY A 161 -10.11 1.76 -8.66
C GLY A 161 -10.96 1.39 -9.90
N PRO A 162 -10.88 2.19 -10.96
CA PRO A 162 -10.10 3.42 -11.01
C PRO A 162 -10.73 4.57 -10.20
N GLY A 163 -9.87 5.40 -9.63
CA GLY A 163 -10.27 6.64 -8.99
C GLY A 163 -10.32 7.81 -9.97
N GLU A 164 -11.02 8.89 -9.62
CA GLU A 164 -11.21 10.05 -10.51
C GLU A 164 -9.90 10.76 -10.85
N TYR A 165 -8.98 10.85 -9.89
CA TYR A 165 -7.66 11.47 -10.12
C TYR A 165 -6.85 10.66 -11.14
N ALA A 166 -6.87 9.33 -11.04
CA ALA A 166 -6.17 8.44 -11.97
C ALA A 166 -6.74 8.55 -13.40
N LEU A 167 -8.06 8.47 -13.54
CA LEU A 167 -8.76 8.64 -14.83
C LEU A 167 -8.43 9.99 -15.48
N SER A 168 -8.44 11.06 -14.67
CA SER A 168 -8.07 12.39 -15.14
C SER A 168 -6.60 12.45 -15.58
N THR A 169 -5.69 11.80 -14.83
CA THR A 169 -4.27 11.74 -15.16
C THR A 169 -4.04 11.07 -16.52
N TRP A 170 -4.63 9.90 -16.77
CA TRP A 170 -4.47 9.18 -18.05
C TRP A 170 -5.13 9.92 -19.20
N LYS A 171 -6.32 10.48 -19.00
CA LYS A 171 -6.98 11.33 -20.00
C LYS A 171 -6.09 12.50 -20.44
N HIS A 172 -5.47 13.22 -19.50
CA HIS A 172 -4.57 14.33 -19.83
C HIS A 172 -3.29 13.84 -20.49
N ALA A 173 -2.74 12.68 -20.08
CA ALA A 173 -1.59 12.07 -20.74
C ALA A 173 -1.90 11.79 -22.23
N HIS A 174 -3.00 11.10 -22.52
CA HIS A 174 -3.41 10.76 -23.89
C HIS A 174 -3.70 12.02 -24.73
N ALA A 175 -4.36 13.02 -24.15
CA ALA A 175 -4.61 14.30 -24.85
C ALA A 175 -3.32 15.03 -25.25
N ASN A 176 -2.22 14.78 -24.55
CA ASN A 176 -0.88 15.30 -24.84
C ASN A 176 0.02 14.29 -25.57
N SER A 177 -0.54 13.22 -26.15
CA SER A 177 0.19 12.17 -26.87
C SER A 177 1.24 11.43 -26.00
N LEU A 178 1.06 11.44 -24.68
CA LEU A 178 1.87 10.71 -23.73
C LEU A 178 1.17 9.40 -23.32
N ARG A 179 1.96 8.40 -22.90
CA ARG A 179 1.41 7.17 -22.35
C ARG A 179 1.03 7.36 -20.88
N GLY A 180 -0.11 6.77 -20.48
CA GLY A 180 -0.57 6.68 -19.11
C GLY A 180 -0.32 5.31 -18.51
N TYR A 181 0.28 5.22 -17.32
CA TYR A 181 0.45 3.97 -16.57
C TYR A 181 -0.33 3.99 -15.27
N ALA A 182 -0.88 2.83 -14.90
CA ALA A 182 -1.51 2.64 -13.62
C ALA A 182 -0.53 1.98 -12.64
N LYS A 183 -0.37 2.56 -11.45
CA LYS A 183 0.21 1.87 -10.32
C LYS A 183 -0.94 1.26 -9.51
N MET A 184 -0.99 -0.07 -9.45
CA MET A 184 -2.06 -0.84 -8.84
C MET A 184 -1.53 -1.76 -7.76
N GLN A 185 -2.17 -1.79 -6.59
CA GLN A 185 -1.90 -2.80 -5.56
C GLN A 185 -2.63 -4.10 -5.90
N VAL A 186 -1.95 -5.23 -5.74
CA VAL A 186 -2.50 -6.53 -6.17
C VAL A 186 -2.33 -7.64 -5.15
N ASN A 187 -1.19 -7.78 -4.51
CA ASN A 187 -0.91 -8.89 -3.60
C ASN A 187 -1.28 -8.53 -2.15
N ASN A 188 -0.70 -7.46 -1.66
CA ASN A 188 -0.96 -6.91 -0.33
C ASN A 188 -0.85 -5.38 -0.34
N THR A 189 -1.23 -4.74 0.78
CA THR A 189 -1.13 -3.30 0.98
C THR A 189 -0.78 -3.00 2.44
N TRP A 190 -0.77 -1.70 2.79
CA TRP A 190 -0.71 -1.26 4.19
C TRP A 190 -1.92 -1.71 5.03
N GLU A 191 -3.02 -2.14 4.40
CA GLU A 191 -4.19 -2.74 5.06
C GLU A 191 -3.83 -4.07 5.72
N LEU A 192 -2.98 -4.85 5.06
CA LEU A 192 -2.35 -6.06 5.59
C LEU A 192 -1.11 -6.40 4.76
N ALA A 193 0.07 -6.08 5.26
CA ALA A 193 1.34 -6.33 4.59
C ALA A 193 2.08 -7.58 5.10
N ALA A 194 1.57 -8.23 6.13
CA ALA A 194 2.21 -9.37 6.79
C ALA A 194 1.97 -10.72 6.08
N VAL A 195 1.31 -10.73 4.94
CA VAL A 195 1.09 -11.92 4.09
C VAL A 195 1.56 -11.64 2.67
N PRO A 196 2.00 -12.65 1.91
CA PRO A 196 2.47 -12.44 0.54
C PRO A 196 1.35 -11.97 -0.40
N TYR A 197 0.11 -12.38 -0.15
CA TYR A 197 -1.09 -11.89 -0.83
C TYR A 197 -2.33 -12.08 0.04
N ILE A 198 -3.31 -11.20 -0.15
CA ILE A 198 -4.62 -11.26 0.52
C ILE A 198 -5.58 -12.00 -0.42
N PRO A 199 -6.16 -13.16 -0.04
CA PRO A 199 -6.99 -13.96 -0.94
C PRO A 199 -8.43 -13.42 -1.12
N ALA A 200 -8.60 -12.11 -1.09
CA ALA A 200 -9.83 -11.41 -1.46
C ALA A 200 -9.83 -11.12 -2.98
N PHE A 201 -9.79 -12.16 -3.80
CA PHE A 201 -9.45 -12.09 -5.22
C PHE A 201 -10.45 -11.33 -6.09
N GLU A 202 -11.71 -11.18 -5.66
CA GLU A 202 -12.67 -10.36 -6.39
C GLU A 202 -12.28 -8.87 -6.38
N LYS A 203 -11.54 -8.40 -5.37
CA LYS A 203 -11.11 -7.02 -5.27
C LYS A 203 -10.15 -6.64 -6.42
N PRO A 204 -8.97 -7.26 -6.57
CA PRO A 204 -8.09 -6.98 -7.70
C PRO A 204 -8.71 -7.33 -9.06
N TYR A 205 -9.59 -8.33 -9.14
CA TYR A 205 -10.33 -8.63 -10.37
C TYR A 205 -11.27 -7.48 -10.76
N ARG A 206 -12.11 -6.96 -9.84
CA ARG A 206 -12.99 -5.82 -10.12
C ARG A 206 -12.20 -4.57 -10.46
N HIS A 207 -11.05 -4.38 -9.82
CA HIS A 207 -10.15 -3.26 -10.08
C HIS A 207 -9.60 -3.30 -11.52
N ILE A 208 -8.96 -4.42 -11.93
CA ILE A 208 -8.40 -4.54 -13.30
C ILE A 208 -9.51 -4.48 -14.36
N ARG A 209 -10.66 -5.06 -14.09
CA ARG A 209 -11.84 -4.94 -14.96
C ARG A 209 -12.23 -3.48 -15.15
N GLY A 210 -12.30 -2.68 -14.07
CA GLY A 210 -12.58 -1.25 -14.14
C GLY A 210 -11.55 -0.47 -14.96
N LEU A 211 -10.27 -0.87 -14.92
CA LEU A 211 -9.22 -0.28 -15.76
C LEU A 211 -9.45 -0.60 -17.24
N VAL A 212 -9.82 -1.83 -17.58
CA VAL A 212 -10.14 -2.24 -18.97
C VAL A 212 -11.39 -1.52 -19.47
N GLU A 213 -12.44 -1.45 -18.65
CA GLU A 213 -13.72 -0.79 -18.97
C GLU A 213 -13.60 0.75 -19.09
N ALA A 214 -12.49 1.36 -18.65
CA ALA A 214 -12.23 2.79 -18.83
C ALA A 214 -12.03 3.19 -20.32
N GLY A 215 -11.90 2.23 -21.23
CA GLY A 215 -11.90 2.44 -22.68
C GLY A 215 -10.77 3.37 -23.12
N GLU A 216 -11.08 4.50 -23.77
CA GLU A 216 -10.09 5.46 -24.26
C GLU A 216 -9.25 6.11 -23.14
N ASN A 217 -9.72 6.06 -21.90
CA ASN A 217 -8.98 6.54 -20.72
C ASN A 217 -8.26 5.40 -19.98
N ALA A 218 -8.29 4.16 -20.50
CA ALA A 218 -7.57 3.04 -19.91
C ALA A 218 -6.05 3.29 -19.90
N PRO A 219 -5.32 2.84 -18.88
CA PRO A 219 -3.87 2.97 -18.87
C PRO A 219 -3.21 2.08 -19.93
N ASP A 220 -2.09 2.53 -20.49
CA ASP A 220 -1.29 1.78 -21.47
C ASP A 220 -0.46 0.65 -20.85
N GLY A 221 -0.38 0.59 -19.52
CA GLY A 221 0.37 -0.41 -18.81
C GLY A 221 0.22 -0.31 -17.31
N LEU A 222 0.73 -1.33 -16.62
CA LEU A 222 0.60 -1.49 -15.17
C LEU A 222 1.97 -1.55 -14.51
N MET A 223 2.10 -0.92 -13.36
CA MET A 223 3.12 -1.17 -12.36
C MET A 223 2.43 -1.78 -11.14
N LEU A 224 2.77 -3.03 -10.83
CA LEU A 224 2.08 -3.79 -9.80
C LEU A 224 2.79 -3.67 -8.45
N SER A 225 2.03 -3.24 -7.48
CA SER A 225 2.34 -3.08 -6.06
C SER A 225 3.57 -2.22 -5.74
N TRP A 226 3.58 -1.68 -4.54
CA TRP A 226 4.77 -1.10 -3.92
C TRP A 226 5.59 -2.18 -3.22
N THR A 227 4.89 -3.07 -2.51
CA THR A 227 5.47 -4.17 -1.74
C THR A 227 5.06 -5.50 -2.38
N LEU A 228 5.86 -6.54 -2.28
CA LEU A 228 5.60 -7.93 -2.74
C LEU A 228 4.83 -8.09 -4.07
N GLY A 229 4.79 -7.04 -4.89
CA GLY A 229 4.04 -7.07 -6.17
C GLY A 229 4.54 -8.10 -7.16
N GLY A 230 5.81 -8.50 -7.05
CA GLY A 230 6.42 -9.55 -7.85
C GLY A 230 6.32 -10.96 -7.24
N TYR A 231 5.66 -11.13 -6.08
CA TYR A 231 5.45 -12.45 -5.51
C TYR A 231 4.53 -13.28 -6.42
N PRO A 232 4.94 -14.51 -6.82
CA PRO A 232 4.14 -15.35 -7.71
C PRO A 232 2.88 -15.82 -6.98
N SER A 233 1.78 -15.12 -7.19
CA SER A 233 0.51 -15.31 -6.50
C SER A 233 -0.61 -15.69 -7.45
N PRO A 234 -1.70 -16.29 -6.93
CA PRO A 234 -2.93 -16.48 -7.70
C PRO A 234 -3.52 -15.16 -8.22
N THR A 235 -3.31 -14.05 -7.51
CA THR A 235 -3.74 -12.71 -7.96
C THR A 235 -3.08 -12.34 -9.29
N LEU A 236 -1.78 -12.58 -9.43
CA LEU A 236 -1.06 -12.32 -10.70
C LEU A 236 -1.55 -13.21 -11.83
N GLU A 237 -1.93 -14.46 -11.54
CA GLU A 237 -2.52 -15.36 -12.54
C GLU A 237 -3.89 -14.84 -13.02
N ILE A 238 -4.74 -14.34 -12.09
CA ILE A 238 -6.01 -13.70 -12.41
C ILE A 238 -5.79 -12.47 -13.30
N LEU A 239 -4.86 -11.58 -12.93
CA LEU A 239 -4.59 -10.38 -13.70
C LEU A 239 -4.02 -10.69 -15.09
N SER A 240 -3.18 -11.71 -15.19
CA SER A 240 -2.60 -12.12 -16.48
C SER A 240 -3.63 -12.59 -17.50
N ALA A 241 -4.78 -13.08 -17.06
CA ALA A 241 -5.85 -13.54 -17.93
C ALA A 241 -6.53 -12.38 -18.71
N PHE A 242 -6.37 -11.12 -18.26
CA PHE A 242 -6.85 -9.94 -18.98
C PHE A 242 -5.97 -9.53 -20.17
N TYR A 243 -4.80 -10.14 -20.34
CA TYR A 243 -3.85 -9.76 -21.40
C TYR A 243 -4.37 -10.02 -22.82
N GLY A 244 -5.39 -10.89 -22.97
CA GLY A 244 -6.02 -11.19 -24.25
C GLY A 244 -7.06 -10.15 -24.71
N GLY A 245 -7.36 -9.12 -23.91
CA GLY A 245 -8.40 -8.12 -24.18
C GLY A 245 -9.84 -8.59 -23.92
N GLU A 246 -10.02 -9.84 -23.52
CA GLU A 246 -11.30 -10.38 -23.04
C GLU A 246 -11.36 -10.30 -21.52
N ILE A 247 -12.56 -10.08 -20.98
CA ILE A 247 -12.80 -10.11 -19.53
C ILE A 247 -13.13 -11.57 -19.18
N PRO A 248 -12.23 -12.28 -18.45
CA PRO A 248 -12.46 -13.67 -18.10
C PRO A 248 -13.50 -13.81 -16.99
N GLU A 249 -14.24 -14.90 -16.98
CA GLU A 249 -15.14 -15.22 -15.87
C GLU A 249 -14.34 -15.74 -14.67
N LEU A 250 -14.53 -15.12 -13.52
CA LEU A 250 -13.74 -15.38 -12.31
C LEU A 250 -13.84 -16.82 -11.80
N PRO A 251 -15.04 -17.49 -11.80
CA PRO A 251 -15.14 -18.89 -11.40
C PRO A 251 -14.34 -19.86 -12.32
N ASP A 252 -14.20 -19.53 -13.61
CA ASP A 252 -13.40 -20.34 -14.53
C ASP A 252 -11.91 -20.19 -14.28
N LEU A 253 -11.47 -19.00 -13.90
CA LEU A 253 -10.09 -18.78 -13.43
C LEU A 253 -9.81 -19.59 -12.18
N TYR A 254 -10.70 -19.62 -11.21
CA TYR A 254 -10.52 -20.42 -9.98
C TYR A 254 -10.40 -21.91 -10.26
N ARG A 255 -11.21 -22.46 -11.17
CA ARG A 255 -11.10 -23.87 -11.61
C ARG A 255 -9.73 -24.17 -12.23
N THR A 256 -9.19 -23.23 -12.99
CA THR A 256 -7.89 -23.38 -13.63
C THR A 256 -6.73 -23.26 -12.65
N ILE A 257 -6.79 -22.28 -11.75
CA ILE A 257 -5.72 -21.97 -10.78
C ILE A 257 -5.66 -23.00 -9.66
N PHE A 258 -6.82 -23.52 -9.23
CA PHE A 258 -6.98 -24.43 -8.09
C PHE A 258 -7.77 -25.70 -8.46
N PRO A 259 -7.26 -26.55 -9.36
CA PRO A 259 -8.00 -27.73 -9.83
C PRO A 259 -8.25 -28.79 -8.73
N ASP A 260 -7.51 -28.71 -7.62
CA ASP A 260 -7.58 -29.69 -6.52
C ASP A 260 -8.70 -29.38 -5.51
N ALA A 261 -9.30 -28.19 -5.57
CA ALA A 261 -10.39 -27.77 -4.66
C ALA A 261 -11.77 -28.08 -5.25
N ASP A 262 -12.79 -28.01 -4.40
CA ASP A 262 -14.17 -27.94 -4.87
C ASP A 262 -14.42 -26.55 -5.49
N PRO A 263 -14.74 -26.44 -6.79
CA PRO A 263 -14.75 -25.14 -7.46
C PRO A 263 -15.88 -24.23 -6.98
N ASP A 264 -17.03 -24.79 -6.62
CA ASP A 264 -18.20 -23.98 -6.21
C ASP A 264 -18.00 -23.47 -4.78
N ARG A 265 -17.52 -24.35 -3.88
CA ARG A 265 -17.17 -23.95 -2.52
C ARG A 265 -15.98 -22.99 -2.46
N LEU A 266 -15.01 -23.17 -3.33
CA LEU A 266 -13.87 -22.26 -3.42
C LEU A 266 -14.29 -20.87 -3.89
N THR A 267 -15.19 -20.80 -4.88
CA THR A 267 -15.80 -19.54 -5.34
C THR A 267 -16.55 -18.85 -4.23
N GLU A 268 -17.35 -19.58 -3.46
CA GLU A 268 -18.08 -19.07 -2.29
C GLU A 268 -17.10 -18.54 -1.22
N ALA A 269 -16.03 -19.26 -0.90
CA ALA A 269 -15.03 -18.82 0.07
C ALA A 269 -14.35 -17.50 -0.35
N PHE A 270 -13.96 -17.37 -1.62
CA PHE A 270 -13.33 -16.13 -2.12
C PHE A 270 -14.30 -14.95 -2.20
N HIS A 271 -15.57 -15.22 -2.48
CA HIS A 271 -16.62 -14.21 -2.38
C HIS A 271 -16.73 -13.69 -0.93
N LEU A 272 -16.87 -14.59 0.05
CA LEU A 272 -16.94 -14.22 1.47
C LEU A 272 -15.70 -13.45 1.95
N PHE A 273 -14.49 -13.86 1.55
CA PHE A 273 -13.28 -13.09 1.85
C PHE A 273 -13.30 -11.68 1.26
N SER A 274 -13.80 -11.55 0.04
CA SER A 274 -13.86 -10.25 -0.64
C SER A 274 -14.91 -9.34 -0.02
N GLU A 275 -16.09 -9.87 0.36
CA GLU A 275 -17.12 -9.13 1.10
C GLU A 275 -16.66 -8.75 2.51
N ALA A 276 -16.00 -9.68 3.22
CA ALA A 276 -15.42 -9.36 4.52
C ALA A 276 -14.40 -8.23 4.41
N PHE A 277 -13.54 -8.26 3.38
CA PHE A 277 -12.52 -7.23 3.18
C PHE A 277 -13.12 -5.88 2.74
N ASP A 278 -14.36 -5.84 2.24
CA ASP A 278 -15.10 -4.60 2.02
C ASP A 278 -15.39 -3.82 3.32
N GLU A 279 -15.44 -4.52 4.45
CA GLU A 279 -15.67 -3.90 5.77
C GLU A 279 -14.39 -3.29 6.39
N TYR A 280 -13.24 -3.42 5.74
CA TYR A 280 -11.98 -2.82 6.23
C TYR A 280 -12.14 -1.30 6.38
N PRO A 281 -11.89 -0.72 7.59
CA PRO A 281 -12.02 0.71 7.84
C PRO A 281 -10.82 1.49 7.26
N PHE A 282 -10.78 1.61 5.93
CA PHE A 282 -9.67 2.23 5.23
C PHE A 282 -9.69 3.75 5.31
N HIS A 283 -8.61 4.32 5.78
CA HIS A 283 -8.20 5.71 5.60
C HIS A 283 -6.69 5.82 5.82
N ILE A 284 -6.02 6.77 5.17
CA ILE A 284 -4.57 6.93 5.29
C ILE A 284 -4.09 7.09 6.73
N SER A 285 -4.87 7.76 7.58
CA SER A 285 -4.55 7.93 9.00
C SER A 285 -4.76 6.67 9.85
N CYS A 286 -5.39 5.62 9.31
CA CYS A 286 -5.51 4.31 9.96
C CYS A 286 -4.50 3.31 9.39
N ALA A 287 -4.23 3.37 8.07
CA ALA A 287 -3.47 2.35 7.34
C ALA A 287 -2.05 2.13 7.88
N TYR A 288 -1.46 3.15 8.51
CA TYR A 288 -0.13 3.07 9.13
C TYR A 288 -0.17 2.95 10.65
N ASN A 289 -1.34 2.82 11.25
CA ASN A 289 -1.53 2.94 12.69
C ASN A 289 -2.07 1.65 13.32
N GLY A 290 -1.76 1.49 14.61
CA GLY A 290 -2.36 0.47 15.45
C GLY A 290 -2.07 -0.96 15.05
N PRO A 291 -3.00 -1.85 15.37
CA PRO A 291 -2.85 -3.29 15.17
C PRO A 291 -2.86 -3.72 13.70
N GLN A 292 -3.14 -2.85 12.73
CA GLN A 292 -3.07 -3.15 11.31
C GLN A 292 -1.71 -3.70 10.88
N HIS A 293 -0.63 -3.30 11.53
CA HIS A 293 0.72 -3.76 11.16
C HIS A 293 1.14 -5.06 11.84
N TYR A 294 0.93 -5.17 13.14
CA TYR A 294 1.58 -6.21 13.96
C TYR A 294 0.59 -7.12 14.69
N ALA A 295 -0.71 -6.97 14.45
CA ALA A 295 -1.79 -7.51 15.27
C ALA A 295 -1.46 -8.77 16.09
N PRO A 296 -1.15 -9.94 15.52
CA PRO A 296 -0.91 -11.16 16.33
C PRO A 296 0.31 -11.09 17.24
N ALA A 297 1.24 -10.15 16.99
CA ALA A 297 2.47 -10.00 17.76
C ALA A 297 2.47 -8.79 18.70
N ASN A 298 1.52 -7.86 18.56
CA ASN A 298 1.42 -6.70 19.47
C ASN A 298 1.14 -7.15 20.90
N LEU A 299 1.97 -6.69 21.84
CA LEU A 299 1.78 -6.95 23.25
C LEU A 299 0.60 -6.16 23.82
N LEU A 300 -0.11 -6.74 24.77
CA LEU A 300 -1.15 -6.09 25.53
C LEU A 300 -0.57 -5.56 26.85
N HIS A 301 -1.09 -4.45 27.34
CA HIS A 301 -0.57 -3.79 28.55
C HIS A 301 -1.72 -3.45 29.51
N GLU A 302 -1.50 -3.63 30.81
CA GLU A 302 -2.50 -3.36 31.88
C GLU A 302 -2.90 -1.88 31.98
N SER A 303 -2.01 -1.00 31.53
CA SER A 303 -2.24 0.45 31.50
C SER A 303 -1.66 1.07 30.23
N PRO A 304 -2.15 2.24 29.78
CA PRO A 304 -1.60 2.93 28.63
C PRO A 304 -0.09 3.17 28.76
N THR A 305 0.68 2.73 27.76
CA THR A 305 2.15 2.85 27.78
C THR A 305 2.65 4.21 27.33
N GLY A 306 1.92 4.88 26.48
CA GLY A 306 2.39 6.09 25.77
C GLY A 306 3.48 5.81 24.74
N PHE A 307 3.82 4.54 24.45
CA PHE A 307 4.81 4.16 23.46
C PHE A 307 4.29 4.32 22.04
N THR A 308 5.20 4.62 21.13
CA THR A 308 4.95 4.67 19.70
C THR A 308 5.94 3.79 18.95
N SER A 309 5.52 3.26 17.78
CA SER A 309 6.42 2.48 16.94
C SER A 309 7.53 3.35 16.35
N THR A 310 8.66 2.73 16.03
CA THR A 310 9.81 3.41 15.45
C THR A 310 9.67 3.71 13.95
N MET A 311 8.76 3.02 13.26
CA MET A 311 8.60 3.19 11.82
C MET A 311 7.83 4.45 11.48
N VAL A 312 6.56 4.51 11.86
CA VAL A 312 5.65 5.61 11.50
C VAL A 312 5.09 6.35 12.71
N GLY A 313 5.57 6.01 13.91
CA GLY A 313 5.19 6.69 15.16
C GLY A 313 3.76 6.41 15.61
N TYR A 314 3.10 5.33 15.12
CA TYR A 314 1.76 5.01 15.59
C TYR A 314 1.75 4.59 17.07
N PRO A 315 0.70 4.91 17.83
CA PRO A 315 0.60 4.51 19.23
C PRO A 315 0.39 3.01 19.39
N TYR A 316 1.06 2.40 20.38
CA TYR A 316 1.03 0.96 20.62
C TYR A 316 -0.32 0.45 21.14
N ASP A 317 -1.00 1.25 21.93
CA ASP A 317 -2.15 0.82 22.73
C ASP A 317 -3.13 1.98 23.00
N HIS A 318 -3.40 2.78 21.98
CA HIS A 318 -4.23 3.96 22.10
C HIS A 318 -5.29 4.06 20.99
N MET A 319 -6.54 3.77 21.33
CA MET A 319 -7.66 3.71 20.39
C MET A 319 -7.82 4.96 19.52
N ASP A 320 -7.73 6.16 20.11
CA ASP A 320 -7.94 7.40 19.38
C ASP A 320 -6.80 7.71 18.39
N GLY A 321 -5.63 7.12 18.61
CA GLY A 321 -4.52 7.17 17.66
C GLY A 321 -4.65 6.14 16.52
N TRP A 322 -5.47 5.10 16.68
CA TRP A 322 -5.63 4.03 15.68
C TRP A 322 -6.74 4.31 14.68
N ARG A 323 -7.88 4.81 15.16
CA ARG A 323 -9.14 4.90 14.42
C ARG A 323 -9.17 5.98 13.32
N GLY A 324 -8.18 6.84 13.25
CA GLY A 324 -8.11 7.92 12.26
C GLY A 324 -9.36 8.80 12.29
N ILE A 325 -10.06 8.88 11.16
CA ILE A 325 -11.26 9.72 10.99
C ILE A 325 -12.55 9.05 11.49
N PHE A 326 -12.51 7.75 11.77
CA PHE A 326 -13.71 7.00 12.14
C PHE A 326 -14.13 7.25 13.59
N PRO A 327 -15.45 7.34 13.89
CA PRO A 327 -15.94 7.21 15.26
C PRO A 327 -15.46 5.87 15.87
N PRO A 328 -15.19 5.81 17.18
CA PRO A 328 -14.69 4.59 17.82
C PRO A 328 -15.59 3.37 17.58
N GLU A 329 -16.90 3.56 17.67
CA GLU A 329 -17.91 2.51 17.48
C GLU A 329 -17.90 1.98 16.05
N THR A 330 -17.83 2.89 15.07
CA THR A 330 -17.71 2.52 13.64
C THR A 330 -16.44 1.72 13.41
N TYR A 331 -15.29 2.22 13.88
CA TYR A 331 -14.00 1.56 13.68
C TYR A 331 -13.98 0.12 14.22
N VAL A 332 -14.43 -0.06 15.47
CA VAL A 332 -14.47 -1.38 16.11
C VAL A 332 -15.49 -2.31 15.47
N SER A 333 -16.69 -1.78 15.15
CA SER A 333 -17.73 -2.53 14.46
C SER A 333 -17.25 -3.05 13.09
N GLN A 334 -16.54 -2.22 12.33
CA GLN A 334 -16.00 -2.61 11.03
C GLN A 334 -14.93 -3.71 11.17
N LEU A 335 -14.01 -3.59 12.14
CA LEU A 335 -13.03 -4.64 12.41
C LEU A 335 -13.69 -5.96 12.84
N LYS A 336 -14.80 -5.88 13.59
CA LYS A 336 -15.57 -7.07 13.97
C LYS A 336 -16.20 -7.72 12.75
N LYS A 337 -16.87 -6.97 11.87
CA LYS A 337 -17.48 -7.48 10.65
C LYS A 337 -16.45 -8.11 9.71
N LEU A 338 -15.31 -7.44 9.51
CA LEU A 338 -14.18 -7.96 8.75
C LEU A 338 -13.74 -9.33 9.31
N SER A 339 -13.53 -9.40 10.62
CA SER A 339 -13.07 -10.62 11.29
C SER A 339 -14.11 -11.76 11.21
N ASP A 340 -15.36 -11.46 11.47
CA ASP A 340 -16.42 -12.47 11.50
C ASP A 340 -16.68 -13.01 10.07
N GLY A 341 -16.86 -12.14 9.07
CA GLY A 341 -17.03 -12.54 7.68
C GLY A 341 -15.84 -13.30 7.11
N TRP A 342 -14.62 -12.93 7.51
CA TRP A 342 -13.43 -13.69 7.12
C TRP A 342 -13.43 -15.11 7.69
N ASN A 343 -13.85 -15.28 8.94
CA ASN A 343 -14.01 -16.59 9.56
C ASN A 343 -15.08 -17.46 8.88
N ASP A 344 -16.17 -16.86 8.40
CA ASP A 344 -17.17 -17.56 7.58
C ASP A 344 -16.54 -18.07 6.28
N GLY A 345 -15.76 -17.25 5.59
CA GLY A 345 -14.99 -17.64 4.42
C GLY A 345 -13.99 -18.76 4.70
N LEU A 346 -13.30 -18.73 5.85
CA LEU A 346 -12.39 -19.82 6.27
C LEU A 346 -13.14 -21.14 6.52
N ALA A 347 -14.35 -21.10 7.04
CA ALA A 347 -15.16 -22.30 7.23
C ALA A 347 -15.48 -22.95 5.87
N VAL A 348 -15.91 -22.16 4.90
CA VAL A 348 -16.19 -22.64 3.54
C VAL A 348 -14.92 -23.10 2.81
N LEU A 349 -13.79 -22.44 2.99
CA LEU A 349 -12.50 -22.87 2.42
C LEU A 349 -12.09 -24.25 2.94
N ARG A 350 -12.30 -24.54 4.22
CA ARG A 350 -12.05 -25.86 4.81
C ARG A 350 -12.95 -26.93 4.18
N GLU A 351 -14.22 -26.62 3.91
CA GLU A 351 -15.12 -27.54 3.18
C GLU A 351 -14.62 -27.78 1.74
N ALA A 352 -14.21 -26.71 1.02
CA ALA A 352 -13.70 -26.75 -0.33
C ALA A 352 -12.46 -27.67 -0.50
N THR A 353 -11.71 -27.84 0.58
CA THR A 353 -10.42 -28.56 0.60
C THR A 353 -10.48 -29.90 1.37
N ALA A 354 -11.62 -30.22 2.00
CA ALA A 354 -11.77 -31.41 2.82
C ALA A 354 -11.62 -32.72 2.02
N ASN A 355 -10.89 -33.67 2.59
CA ASN A 355 -10.68 -35.04 2.03
C ASN A 355 -10.05 -35.04 0.62
N ARG A 356 -9.27 -34.02 0.28
CA ARG A 356 -8.57 -33.88 -1.01
C ARG A 356 -7.05 -33.92 -0.81
N GLU A 357 -6.33 -34.38 -1.82
CA GLU A 357 -4.89 -34.18 -1.90
C GLU A 357 -4.60 -32.76 -2.38
N LEU A 358 -3.95 -31.96 -1.55
CA LEU A 358 -3.74 -30.54 -1.81
C LEU A 358 -2.38 -30.29 -2.44
N SER A 359 -2.36 -29.55 -3.55
CA SER A 359 -1.14 -29.00 -4.15
C SER A 359 -0.44 -28.01 -3.22
N SER A 360 0.83 -27.72 -3.49
CA SER A 360 1.59 -26.71 -2.73
C SER A 360 0.96 -25.33 -2.81
N LYS A 361 0.42 -24.96 -3.97
CA LYS A 361 -0.28 -23.69 -4.20
C LYS A 361 -1.52 -23.57 -3.31
N LEU A 362 -2.32 -24.64 -3.22
CA LEU A 362 -3.52 -24.62 -2.39
C LEU A 362 -3.21 -24.62 -0.88
N LYS A 363 -2.13 -25.31 -0.47
CA LYS A 363 -1.63 -25.24 0.90
C LYS A 363 -1.18 -23.83 1.29
N GLU A 364 -0.43 -23.18 0.41
CA GLU A 364 0.00 -21.80 0.60
C GLU A 364 -1.19 -20.84 0.68
N LEU A 365 -2.20 -21.01 -0.17
CA LEU A 365 -3.45 -20.25 -0.10
C LEU A 365 -4.12 -20.38 1.27
N ILE A 366 -4.21 -21.61 1.79
CA ILE A 366 -4.80 -21.87 3.10
C ILE A 366 -4.00 -21.15 4.19
N ASP A 367 -2.67 -21.25 4.16
CA ASP A 367 -1.80 -20.55 5.10
C ASP A 367 -2.01 -19.03 5.07
N CYS A 368 -2.10 -18.45 3.87
CA CYS A 368 -2.37 -17.02 3.70
C CYS A 368 -3.75 -16.63 4.24
N ALA A 369 -4.79 -17.40 3.92
CA ALA A 369 -6.14 -17.14 4.40
C ALA A 369 -6.28 -17.24 5.93
N GLU A 370 -5.68 -18.29 6.52
CA GLU A 370 -5.64 -18.47 7.98
C GLU A 370 -4.82 -17.36 8.67
N ALA A 371 -3.68 -16.95 8.10
CA ALA A 371 -2.87 -15.85 8.64
C ALA A 371 -3.64 -14.52 8.58
N CYS A 372 -4.36 -14.23 7.50
CA CYS A 372 -5.25 -13.08 7.40
C CYS A 372 -6.33 -13.12 8.49
N GLY A 373 -6.99 -14.27 8.67
CA GLY A 373 -8.02 -14.44 9.71
C GLY A 373 -7.47 -14.23 11.13
N CYS A 374 -6.29 -14.76 11.42
CA CYS A 374 -5.58 -14.50 12.68
C CYS A 374 -5.31 -13.01 12.88
N HIS A 375 -4.85 -12.33 11.83
CA HIS A 375 -4.52 -10.93 11.87
C HIS A 375 -5.77 -10.05 12.09
N PHE A 376 -6.83 -10.23 11.30
CA PHE A 376 -8.06 -9.45 11.41
C PHE A 376 -8.77 -9.68 12.75
N ARG A 377 -8.76 -10.92 13.24
CA ARG A 377 -9.33 -11.21 14.55
C ARG A 377 -8.56 -10.54 15.68
N SER A 378 -7.22 -10.59 15.65
CA SER A 378 -6.39 -9.90 16.63
C SER A 378 -6.56 -8.38 16.57
N MET A 379 -6.72 -7.78 15.39
CA MET A 379 -7.03 -6.34 15.27
C MET A 379 -8.28 -5.97 16.07
N TYR A 380 -9.37 -6.72 15.89
CA TYR A 380 -10.60 -6.51 16.66
C TYR A 380 -10.40 -6.71 18.16
N LEU A 381 -9.76 -7.81 18.56
CA LEU A 381 -9.54 -8.15 19.98
C LEU A 381 -8.69 -7.11 20.71
N GLN A 382 -7.68 -6.56 20.05
CA GLN A 382 -6.85 -5.50 20.64
C GLN A 382 -7.65 -4.20 20.86
N CYS A 383 -8.53 -3.84 19.93
CA CYS A 383 -9.44 -2.73 20.13
C CYS A 383 -10.39 -2.99 21.31
N ALA A 384 -10.97 -4.20 21.38
CA ALA A 384 -11.84 -4.59 22.49
C ALA A 384 -11.11 -4.58 23.83
N TYR A 385 -9.85 -5.07 23.85
CA TYR A 385 -9.01 -5.04 25.05
C TYR A 385 -8.77 -3.62 25.57
N VAL A 386 -8.35 -2.70 24.68
CA VAL A 386 -8.07 -1.30 25.05
C VAL A 386 -9.35 -0.58 25.51
N ILE A 387 -10.49 -0.87 24.90
CA ILE A 387 -11.79 -0.35 25.33
C ILE A 387 -12.11 -0.77 26.77
N LEU A 388 -12.01 -2.05 27.06
CA LEU A 388 -12.31 -2.60 28.39
C LEU A 388 -11.29 -2.13 29.44
N ARG A 389 -10.00 -2.14 29.09
CA ARG A 389 -8.92 -1.65 29.97
C ARG A 389 -9.14 -0.20 30.38
N ASP A 390 -9.50 0.64 29.43
CA ASP A 390 -9.63 2.09 29.62
C ASP A 390 -11.02 2.49 30.16
N GLY A 391 -11.92 1.52 30.39
CA GLY A 391 -13.28 1.76 30.89
C GLY A 391 -14.14 2.61 29.97
N ARG A 392 -13.97 2.48 28.64
CA ARG A 392 -14.74 3.21 27.66
C ARG A 392 -16.17 2.68 27.55
N ASP A 393 -17.13 3.56 27.35
CA ASP A 393 -18.54 3.22 27.18
C ASP A 393 -18.83 2.61 25.80
N TYR A 394 -18.42 1.34 25.61
CA TYR A 394 -18.68 0.56 24.40
C TYR A 394 -18.79 -0.93 24.74
N GLU A 395 -19.90 -1.56 24.38
CA GLU A 395 -20.09 -2.99 24.60
C GLU A 395 -19.36 -3.83 23.56
N THR A 396 -18.30 -4.50 23.96
CA THR A 396 -17.55 -5.41 23.09
C THR A 396 -18.18 -6.82 23.04
N GLY A 397 -19.03 -7.16 23.97
CA GLY A 397 -19.55 -8.50 24.19
C GLY A 397 -18.53 -9.53 24.68
N LEU A 398 -17.33 -9.07 25.07
CA LEU A 398 -16.20 -9.88 25.52
C LEU A 398 -15.71 -9.43 26.90
N THR A 399 -15.08 -10.33 27.61
CA THR A 399 -14.34 -10.04 28.84
C THR A 399 -12.83 -10.05 28.58
N ILE A 400 -12.04 -9.37 29.41
CA ILE A 400 -10.57 -9.38 29.30
C ILE A 400 -10.00 -10.83 29.32
N PRO A 401 -10.43 -11.74 30.23
CA PRO A 401 -9.95 -13.11 30.20
C PRO A 401 -10.29 -13.89 28.90
N GLU A 402 -11.42 -13.61 28.28
CA GLU A 402 -11.78 -14.21 26.98
C GLU A 402 -10.86 -13.69 25.87
N ILE A 403 -10.62 -12.38 25.82
CA ILE A 403 -9.71 -11.75 24.86
C ILE A 403 -8.30 -12.34 25.01
N LEU A 404 -7.78 -12.42 26.23
CA LEU A 404 -6.43 -12.94 26.48
C LEU A 404 -6.26 -14.39 26.02
N ARG A 405 -7.26 -15.25 26.28
CA ARG A 405 -7.24 -16.65 25.80
C ARG A 405 -7.29 -16.74 24.28
N GLU A 406 -8.10 -15.91 23.63
CA GLU A 406 -8.22 -15.93 22.19
C GLU A 406 -6.95 -15.37 21.51
N GLU A 407 -6.38 -14.28 22.02
CA GLU A 407 -5.11 -13.70 21.54
C GLU A 407 -3.95 -14.70 21.70
N GLU A 408 -3.89 -15.43 22.82
CA GLU A 408 -2.92 -16.51 23.01
C GLU A 408 -3.07 -17.59 21.93
N SER A 409 -4.30 -18.05 21.68
CA SER A 409 -4.61 -19.05 20.65
C SER A 409 -4.23 -18.56 19.24
N ILE A 410 -4.51 -17.29 18.93
CA ILE A 410 -4.15 -16.66 17.66
C ILE A 410 -2.62 -16.64 17.49
N ALA A 411 -1.89 -16.22 18.51
CA ALA A 411 -0.43 -16.17 18.46
C ALA A 411 0.17 -17.57 18.25
N PHE A 412 -0.38 -18.62 18.88
CA PHE A 412 0.01 -20.01 18.64
C PHE A 412 -0.24 -20.45 17.19
N ARG A 413 -1.43 -20.19 16.64
CA ARG A 413 -1.78 -20.56 15.28
C ARG A 413 -0.87 -19.84 14.28
N THR A 414 -0.69 -18.53 14.44
CA THR A 414 0.19 -17.74 13.57
C THR A 414 1.64 -18.22 13.62
N ALA A 415 2.15 -18.56 14.83
CA ALA A 415 3.49 -19.12 14.99
C ALA A 415 3.64 -20.50 14.31
N ALA A 416 2.60 -21.34 14.35
CA ALA A 416 2.60 -22.62 13.65
C ALA A 416 2.65 -22.45 12.12
N ILE A 417 1.88 -21.53 11.58
CA ILE A 417 1.90 -21.20 10.13
C ILE A 417 3.28 -20.66 9.74
N ALA A 418 3.78 -19.64 10.43
CA ALA A 418 5.07 -19.02 10.15
C ALA A 418 6.27 -19.98 10.30
N ALA A 419 6.11 -21.09 11.04
CA ALA A 419 7.16 -22.09 11.19
C ALA A 419 7.42 -22.91 9.92
N HIS A 420 6.42 -23.10 9.06
CA HIS A 420 6.56 -23.85 7.80
C HIS A 420 6.38 -22.97 6.56
N ASN A 421 5.77 -21.80 6.70
CA ASN A 421 5.63 -20.82 5.62
C ASN A 421 6.38 -19.52 5.98
N PRO A 422 7.64 -19.35 5.51
CA PRO A 422 8.49 -18.22 5.88
C PRO A 422 8.06 -16.90 5.24
N THR A 423 7.06 -16.89 4.35
CA THR A 423 6.53 -15.67 3.74
C THR A 423 5.54 -14.93 4.65
N ILE A 424 5.05 -15.60 5.69
CA ILE A 424 4.11 -15.02 6.64
C ILE A 424 4.86 -14.20 7.70
N GLY A 425 4.39 -12.97 7.93
CA GLY A 425 4.98 -12.02 8.87
C GLY A 425 6.10 -11.18 8.29
N TYR A 426 6.40 -11.31 6.99
CA TYR A 426 7.49 -10.61 6.33
C TYR A 426 7.02 -9.80 5.13
N GLU A 427 7.53 -8.57 5.02
CA GLU A 427 7.38 -7.72 3.88
C GLU A 427 8.75 -7.22 3.42
N SER A 428 9.12 -7.52 2.17
CA SER A 428 10.49 -7.42 1.69
C SER A 428 11.04 -6.00 1.55
N SER A 429 10.18 -5.01 1.33
CA SER A 429 10.62 -3.63 1.12
C SER A 429 10.78 -2.83 2.41
N ASN A 430 10.17 -3.25 3.50
CA ASN A 430 10.21 -2.54 4.77
C ASN A 430 10.89 -3.33 5.89
N HIS A 431 10.25 -4.38 6.42
CA HIS A 431 10.76 -5.14 7.57
C HIS A 431 9.93 -6.39 7.87
N TYR A 432 10.31 -7.12 8.93
CA TYR A 432 9.46 -8.14 9.53
C TYR A 432 8.38 -7.48 10.39
N PHE A 433 7.12 -7.87 10.16
CA PHE A 433 6.01 -7.47 11.01
C PHE A 433 5.95 -8.36 12.25
N TYR A 434 6.11 -9.65 12.09
CA TYR A 434 6.24 -10.59 13.20
C TYR A 434 7.04 -11.83 12.78
N ASN A 435 7.59 -12.49 13.78
CA ASN A 435 8.33 -13.74 13.64
C ASN A 435 8.01 -14.66 14.82
N ARG A 436 8.59 -15.85 14.82
CA ARG A 436 8.37 -16.82 15.89
C ARG A 436 8.63 -16.24 17.29
N ASN A 437 9.67 -15.44 17.45
CA ASN A 437 10.04 -14.93 18.78
C ASN A 437 9.02 -13.92 19.30
N SER A 438 8.59 -12.96 18.44
CA SER A 438 7.58 -11.97 18.82
C SER A 438 6.21 -12.61 19.11
N LEU A 439 5.87 -13.68 18.39
CA LEU A 439 4.64 -14.45 18.65
C LEU A 439 4.72 -15.25 19.96
N VAL A 440 5.88 -15.83 20.29
CA VAL A 440 6.11 -16.48 21.60
C VAL A 440 6.05 -15.45 22.73
N GLU A 441 6.62 -14.26 22.52
CA GLU A 441 6.54 -13.16 23.47
C GLU A 441 5.08 -12.74 23.73
N LYS A 442 4.25 -12.66 22.68
CA LYS A 442 2.79 -12.43 22.82
C LYS A 442 2.10 -13.51 23.63
N ILE A 443 2.42 -14.79 23.42
CA ILE A 443 1.87 -15.90 24.20
C ILE A 443 2.21 -15.72 25.69
N VAL A 444 3.47 -15.44 26.02
CA VAL A 444 3.92 -15.21 27.40
C VAL A 444 3.22 -14.00 28.00
N ASN A 445 3.07 -12.92 27.23
CA ASN A 445 2.36 -11.70 27.63
C ASN A 445 0.89 -12.00 27.99
N CYS A 446 0.16 -12.71 27.13
CA CYS A 446 -1.23 -13.07 27.41
C CYS A 446 -1.38 -13.91 28.68
N ARG A 447 -0.48 -14.88 28.90
CA ARG A 447 -0.47 -15.71 30.12
C ARG A 447 -0.16 -14.92 31.39
N TYR A 448 0.81 -14.00 31.31
CA TYR A 448 1.14 -13.12 32.42
C TYR A 448 -0.07 -12.27 32.83
N LEU A 449 -0.74 -11.63 31.85
CA LEU A 449 -1.92 -10.81 32.09
C LEU A 449 -3.10 -11.65 32.64
N ALA A 450 -3.31 -12.85 32.12
CA ALA A 450 -4.36 -13.74 32.59
C ALA A 450 -4.15 -14.22 34.04
N GLY A 451 -2.91 -14.25 34.54
CA GLY A 451 -2.61 -14.55 35.92
C GLY A 451 -2.89 -13.39 36.89
N ASN A 452 -3.09 -12.17 36.37
CA ASN A 452 -3.37 -10.96 37.13
C ASN A 452 -4.88 -10.58 37.12
N HIS A 453 -5.68 -11.24 36.31
CA HIS A 453 -7.12 -11.12 36.16
C HIS A 453 -7.85 -12.43 36.49
#